data_a41f11dd6fd7f7f7fa9839cbe48d50bf
#
_entry.id   a41f11dd6fd7f7f7fa9839cbe48d50bf
#
_cell.length_a   1.000
_cell.length_b   1.000
_cell.length_c   1.000
_cell.angle_alpha   90.00
_cell.angle_beta   90.00
_cell.angle_gamma   90.00
#
_symmetry.space_group_name_H-M   'P 1'
#
loop_
_entity.id
_entity.type
_entity.pdbx_description
1 polymer ?
#
loop_
_entity_poly.entity_id
_entity_poly.type
_entity_poly.pdbx_seq_one_letter_code
_entity_poly.pdbx_strand_id
1 'polypeptide(L)'
;MIEHQINNSNGNYHYNAFVYSDTIYGTHFHASYELIYIIKGNCEISANETFYNLEEGELFLISPYTIHSINIPKNSKTWIGVFSEDFIADFAKKNKYK
;
A
#
# COMPACT_ATOMS: atom_id res chain seq x y z
N MET A 1 -2.02 -14.33 1.51
CA MET A 1 -3.37 -14.51 2.05
C MET A 1 -3.88 -13.23 2.68
N ILE A 2 -5.13 -12.87 2.36
CA ILE A 2 -5.75 -11.68 2.91
C ILE A 2 -6.38 -12.02 4.25
N GLU A 3 -5.95 -11.33 5.30
CA GLU A 3 -6.45 -11.61 6.64
C GLU A 3 -7.54 -10.64 7.10
N HIS A 4 -7.47 -9.42 6.60
CA HIS A 4 -8.40 -8.40 7.03
C HIS A 4 -8.55 -7.35 5.95
N GLN A 5 -9.78 -7.00 5.68
CA GLN A 5 -10.07 -5.99 4.67
C GLN A 5 -10.84 -4.84 5.29
N ILE A 6 -10.38 -3.65 4.99
CA ILE A 6 -11.07 -2.42 5.36
C ILE A 6 -11.39 -1.72 4.05
N ASN A 7 -12.65 -1.47 3.82
CA ASN A 7 -13.11 -0.83 2.60
C ASN A 7 -13.93 0.38 2.97
N ASN A 8 -13.51 1.54 2.50
CA ASN A 8 -14.20 2.77 2.75
C ASN A 8 -14.41 3.51 1.43
N SER A 9 -15.66 3.66 1.05
CA SER A 9 -16.02 4.38 -0.16
C SER A 9 -17.09 5.38 0.23
N ASN A 10 -16.85 6.65 -0.05
CA ASN A 10 -17.77 7.71 0.32
C ASN A 10 -17.78 8.77 -0.78
N GLY A 11 -18.83 8.74 -1.59
CA GLY A 11 -18.95 9.66 -2.70
C GLY A 11 -17.87 9.41 -3.73
N ASN A 12 -16.99 10.36 -3.92
CA ASN A 12 -15.95 10.30 -4.94
C ASN A 12 -14.65 9.68 -4.46
N TYR A 13 -14.60 9.23 -3.21
CA TYR A 13 -13.35 8.74 -2.64
C TYR A 13 -13.33 7.24 -2.61
N HIS A 14 -12.16 6.68 -2.94
CA HIS A 14 -11.95 5.25 -2.88
C HIS A 14 -10.73 4.96 -2.03
N TYR A 15 -10.94 4.10 -1.07
CA TYR A 15 -9.91 3.73 -0.14
C TYR A 15 -10.15 2.28 0.26
N ASN A 16 -9.16 1.44 0.00
CA ASN A 16 -9.22 0.03 0.37
C ASN A 16 -7.95 -0.32 1.12
N ALA A 17 -8.10 -1.10 2.17
CA ALA A 17 -6.94 -1.55 2.93
C ALA A 17 -7.08 -3.02 3.25
N PHE A 18 -5.97 -3.73 3.16
CA PHE A 18 -5.92 -5.17 3.39
C PHE A 18 -4.69 -5.51 4.21
N VAL A 19 -4.79 -6.57 5.00
CA VAL A 19 -3.62 -7.15 5.66
C VAL A 19 -3.31 -8.46 4.96
N TYR A 20 -2.06 -8.60 4.55
CA TYR A 20 -1.58 -9.77 3.81
C TYR A 20 -0.51 -10.49 4.62
N SER A 21 -0.48 -11.81 4.47
CA SER A 21 0.62 -12.62 4.96
C SER A 21 0.82 -13.78 3.99
N ASP A 22 2.04 -14.30 3.91
CA ASP A 22 2.37 -15.46 3.08
C ASP A 22 1.82 -15.28 1.66
N THR A 23 2.15 -14.17 1.04
CA THR A 23 1.54 -13.78 -0.24
C THR A 23 2.56 -13.08 -1.11
N ILE A 24 2.49 -13.36 -2.40
CA ILE A 24 3.16 -12.54 -3.38
C ILE A 24 2.06 -11.71 -4.03
N TYR A 25 2.15 -10.41 -3.83
CA TYR A 25 1.16 -9.48 -4.32
C TYR A 25 1.81 -8.66 -5.42
N GLY A 26 1.27 -8.77 -6.61
CA GLY A 26 1.80 -8.02 -7.73
C GLY A 26 0.70 -7.24 -8.37
N THR A 27 0.98 -5.99 -8.66
CA THR A 27 0.04 -5.19 -9.40
C THR A 27 0.81 -4.36 -10.40
N HIS A 28 0.18 -4.10 -11.50
CA HIS A 28 0.76 -3.23 -12.49
C HIS A 28 0.50 -1.79 -12.06
N PHE A 29 0.83 -0.87 -12.91
CA PHE A 29 0.55 0.51 -12.57
C PHE A 29 -0.97 0.76 -12.57
N HIS A 30 -1.39 1.71 -11.77
CA HIS A 30 -2.76 2.17 -11.74
C HIS A 30 -2.77 3.59 -11.20
N ALA A 31 -3.90 4.26 -11.30
CA ALA A 31 -4.01 5.66 -10.91
C ALA A 31 -4.28 5.80 -9.42
N SER A 32 -3.51 5.10 -8.61
CA SER A 32 -3.71 5.11 -7.16
C SER A 32 -2.37 5.06 -6.45
N TYR A 33 -2.34 5.60 -5.25
CA TYR A 33 -1.22 5.45 -4.34
C TYR A 33 -1.38 4.19 -3.53
N GLU A 34 -0.28 3.57 -3.17
CA GLU A 34 -0.29 2.47 -2.20
C GLU A 34 0.62 2.82 -1.05
N LEU A 35 0.09 2.69 0.15
CA LEU A 35 0.87 2.87 1.37
C LEU A 35 1.04 1.50 2.00
N ILE A 36 2.29 1.13 2.25
CA ILE A 36 2.63 -0.19 2.76
C ILE A 36 3.25 -0.03 4.12
N TYR A 37 2.73 -0.78 5.10
CA TYR A 37 3.24 -0.75 6.46
C TYR A 37 3.53 -2.17 6.91
N ILE A 38 4.73 -2.41 7.40
CA ILE A 38 5.15 -3.74 7.82
C ILE A 38 4.76 -3.93 9.29
N ILE A 39 3.72 -4.73 9.51
CA ILE A 39 3.20 -4.97 10.85
C ILE A 39 4.11 -5.91 11.60
N LYS A 40 4.59 -6.96 10.91
CA LYS A 40 5.40 -8.00 11.53
C LYS A 40 6.32 -8.60 10.50
N GLY A 41 7.57 -8.85 10.88
CA GLY A 41 8.52 -9.51 10.01
C GLY A 41 9.13 -8.58 9.00
N ASN A 42 9.14 -9.01 7.75
CA ASN A 42 9.73 -8.23 6.68
C ASN A 42 8.94 -8.38 5.39
N CYS A 43 9.37 -7.64 4.38
CA CYS A 43 8.69 -7.61 3.11
C CYS A 43 9.65 -7.12 2.05
N GLU A 44 9.66 -7.76 0.89
CA GLU A 44 10.48 -7.32 -0.23
C GLU A 44 9.59 -6.63 -1.25
N ILE A 45 10.01 -5.45 -1.67
CA ILE A 45 9.26 -4.66 -2.64
C ILE A 45 10.15 -4.37 -3.84
N SER A 46 9.61 -4.56 -5.04
CA SER A 46 10.24 -4.14 -6.26
C SER A 46 9.40 -3.00 -6.83
N ALA A 47 10.03 -1.86 -7.07
CA ALA A 47 9.33 -0.72 -7.63
C ALA A 47 10.24 -0.07 -8.67
N ASN A 48 9.78 -0.01 -9.92
CA ASN A 48 10.54 0.53 -11.03
C ASN A 48 11.94 -0.08 -11.09
N GLU A 49 12.02 -1.40 -10.99
CA GLU A 49 13.27 -2.17 -11.11
C GLU A 49 14.24 -1.96 -9.94
N THR A 50 13.82 -1.27 -8.89
CA THR A 50 14.63 -1.11 -7.68
C THR A 50 14.04 -2.01 -6.61
N PHE A 51 14.92 -2.69 -5.87
CA PHE A 51 14.49 -3.61 -4.83
C PHE A 51 14.69 -3.00 -3.46
N TYR A 52 13.68 -3.15 -2.62
CA TYR A 52 13.70 -2.65 -1.25
C TYR A 52 13.36 -3.79 -0.31
N ASN A 53 14.06 -3.86 0.81
CA ASN A 53 13.78 -4.84 1.84
C ASN A 53 13.34 -4.07 3.07
N LEU A 54 12.06 -4.20 3.40
CA LEU A 54 11.46 -3.44 4.50
C LEU A 54 11.32 -4.32 5.72
N GLU A 55 11.49 -3.71 6.87
CA GLU A 55 11.38 -4.39 8.13
C GLU A 55 10.21 -3.87 8.95
N GLU A 56 9.91 -4.59 10.00
CA GLU A 56 8.80 -4.26 10.89
C GLU A 56 8.84 -2.79 11.30
N GLY A 57 7.69 -2.14 11.19
CA GLY A 57 7.55 -0.74 11.56
C GLY A 57 7.84 0.26 10.45
N GLU A 58 8.33 -0.21 9.30
CA GLU A 58 8.66 0.69 8.20
C GLU A 58 7.46 0.92 7.28
N LEU A 59 7.45 2.11 6.70
CA LEU A 59 6.41 2.53 5.75
C LEU A 59 7.02 2.73 4.37
N PHE A 60 6.26 2.46 3.35
CA PHE A 60 6.69 2.66 1.98
C PHE A 60 5.51 3.14 1.14
N LEU A 61 5.72 4.23 0.40
CA LEU A 61 4.66 4.79 -0.44
C LEU A 61 4.99 4.54 -1.91
N ILE A 62 4.04 3.98 -2.63
CA ILE A 62 4.17 3.77 -4.07
C ILE A 62 3.26 4.74 -4.78
N SER A 63 3.86 5.54 -5.66
CA SER A 63 3.13 6.54 -6.45
C SER A 63 2.33 5.89 -7.57
N PRO A 64 1.32 6.59 -8.09
CA PRO A 64 0.55 6.08 -9.22
C PRO A 64 1.44 5.73 -10.42
N TYR A 65 1.02 4.73 -11.17
CA TYR A 65 1.69 4.30 -12.40
C TYR A 65 3.09 3.75 -12.19
N THR A 66 3.37 3.29 -10.99
CA THR A 66 4.64 2.62 -10.69
C THR A 66 4.43 1.12 -10.82
N ILE A 67 5.24 0.48 -11.65
CA ILE A 67 5.21 -0.97 -11.76
C ILE A 67 5.90 -1.54 -10.54
N HIS A 68 5.21 -2.41 -9.81
CA HIS A 68 5.75 -2.90 -8.55
C HIS A 68 5.23 -4.29 -8.22
N SER A 69 5.95 -4.95 -7.32
CA SER A 69 5.52 -6.20 -6.74
C SER A 69 5.95 -6.26 -5.28
N ILE A 70 5.24 -7.03 -4.50
CA ILE A 70 5.46 -7.14 -3.06
C ILE A 70 5.49 -8.61 -2.70
N ASN A 71 6.56 -9.04 -2.04
CA ASN A 71 6.68 -10.39 -1.57
C ASN A 71 6.64 -10.38 -0.05
N ILE A 72 5.58 -10.97 0.51
CA ILE A 72 5.36 -11.01 1.95
C ILE A 72 5.59 -12.44 2.40
N PRO A 73 6.70 -12.70 3.10
CA PRO A 73 7.03 -14.06 3.51
C PRO A 73 6.03 -14.65 4.48
N LYS A 74 6.11 -15.95 4.64
CA LYS A 74 5.40 -16.67 5.66
C LYS A 74 5.81 -16.10 7.02
N ASN A 75 4.85 -15.95 7.91
CA ASN A 75 5.07 -15.39 9.26
C ASN A 75 5.32 -13.88 9.28
N SER A 76 5.13 -13.22 8.15
CA SER A 76 5.18 -11.75 8.09
C SER A 76 3.78 -11.23 7.80
N LYS A 77 3.52 -10.01 8.24
CA LYS A 77 2.23 -9.35 8.00
C LYS A 77 2.46 -7.94 7.50
N THR A 78 1.77 -7.58 6.44
CA THR A 78 1.92 -6.28 5.82
C THR A 78 0.55 -5.69 5.56
N TRP A 79 0.37 -4.46 5.99
CA TRP A 79 -0.84 -3.69 5.72
C TRP A 79 -0.62 -2.91 4.44
N ILE A 80 -1.58 -3.00 3.52
CA ILE A 80 -1.50 -2.28 2.25
C ILE A 80 -2.78 -1.49 2.07
N GLY A 81 -2.65 -0.16 1.98
CA GLY A 81 -3.76 0.72 1.72
C GLY A 81 -3.65 1.30 0.33
N VAL A 82 -4.74 1.30 -0.41
CA VAL A 82 -4.79 1.82 -1.78
C VAL A 82 -5.72 3.02 -1.78
N PHE A 83 -5.24 4.15 -2.26
CA PHE A 83 -5.97 5.40 -2.25
C PHE A 83 -6.03 5.98 -3.65
N SER A 84 -7.19 6.51 -4.04
CA SER A 84 -7.30 7.19 -5.32
C SER A 84 -6.57 8.52 -5.28
N GLU A 85 -6.23 9.04 -6.46
CA GLU A 85 -5.61 10.35 -6.55
C GLU A 85 -6.54 11.43 -6.01
N ASP A 86 -7.84 11.29 -6.26
CA ASP A 86 -8.82 12.25 -5.78
C ASP A 86 -8.87 12.29 -4.25
N PHE A 87 -8.77 11.12 -3.63
CA PHE A 87 -8.76 11.05 -2.18
C PHE A 87 -7.55 11.77 -1.60
N ILE A 88 -6.38 11.55 -2.18
CA ILE A 88 -5.14 12.18 -1.72
C ILE A 88 -5.18 13.69 -1.93
N ALA A 89 -5.64 14.13 -3.09
CA ALA A 89 -5.72 15.54 -3.40
C ALA A 89 -6.65 16.27 -2.44
N ASP A 90 -7.81 15.67 -2.17
CA ASP A 90 -8.77 16.27 -1.27
C ASP A 90 -8.26 16.32 0.17
N PHE A 91 -7.60 15.25 0.59
CA PHE A 91 -7.00 15.21 1.92
C PHE A 91 -5.94 16.29 2.09
N ALA A 92 -5.07 16.46 1.10
CA ALA A 92 -4.03 17.47 1.14
C ALA A 92 -4.63 18.87 1.18
N LYS A 93 -5.68 19.09 0.42
CA LYS A 93 -6.35 20.37 0.38
C LYS A 93 -6.95 20.74 1.73
N LYS A 94 -7.54 19.77 2.42
CA LYS A 94 -8.17 20.00 3.71
C LYS A 94 -7.16 20.18 4.84
N ASN A 95 -5.97 19.66 4.68
CA ASN A 95 -5.00 19.60 5.77
C ASN A 95 -3.72 20.40 5.52
N LYS A 96 -3.70 21.23 4.51
CA LYS A 96 -2.46 21.89 4.11
C LYS A 96 -1.91 22.89 5.12
N TYR A 97 -2.73 23.28 6.07
CA TYR A 97 -2.30 24.25 7.09
C TYR A 97 -2.11 23.61 8.46
N LYS A 98 -1.97 22.34 8.50
CA LYS A 98 -1.82 21.63 9.75
C LYS A 98 -0.41 21.23 10.05
#